data_7051f1328e58c869b9e5c673073b07e3
#
_entry.id   7051f1328e58c869b9e5c673073b07e3
#
_cell.length_a   1.000
_cell.length_b   1.000
_cell.length_c   1.000
_cell.angle_alpha   90.00
_cell.angle_beta   90.00
_cell.angle_gamma   90.00
#
_symmetry.space_group_name_H-M   'P 1'
#
loop_
_entity.id
_entity.type
_entity.pdbx_description
1 polymer ?
#
loop_
_entity_poly.entity_id
_entity_poly.type
_entity_poly.pdbx_seq_one_letter_code
_entity_poly.pdbx_strand_id
1 'polypeptide(L)'
;MMKLSISNIAWNVADDDKVAELLVSLNVSYIDTAPGKYFSDIKNVKNEEIIKVRQWWQDRNIQFAGMQSLLFGTSGLNLFEIQTQQPMLHHLEKVCHIGSLLGATRLVFGSPKNRDRSKLDDNSTKDIALDFFNKLGNIAKSEGVIICLEANPVCYGTNFLTTTKETAEFVKELNHKNIRLQLDMGTVYTNHEDFSDIDKYAELIGHIHLSESNLAKFNSEQLSNDQFHIKCGEEFKNLFSNSLLKTDIATIEMLIKDASSTDDYLQSISSAVEASRKIYGVEN
;
A
#
# COMPACT_ATOMS: atom_id res chain seq x y z
N MET A 1 -15.87 -4.56 -11.95
CA MET A 1 -15.95 -4.95 -10.54
C MET A 1 -14.58 -4.72 -9.92
N MET A 2 -14.51 -4.23 -8.68
CA MET A 2 -13.22 -3.99 -8.02
C MET A 2 -12.66 -5.31 -7.51
N LYS A 3 -11.42 -5.61 -7.87
CA LYS A 3 -10.71 -6.83 -7.48
C LYS A 3 -10.18 -6.72 -6.07
N LEU A 4 -10.14 -7.85 -5.35
CA LEU A 4 -9.59 -7.94 -4.02
C LEU A 4 -8.17 -8.49 -4.04
N SER A 5 -7.30 -7.86 -3.29
CA SER A 5 -5.94 -8.29 -2.95
C SER A 5 -5.78 -8.40 -1.45
N ILE A 6 -4.75 -9.08 -0.98
CA ILE A 6 -4.35 -9.07 0.42
C ILE A 6 -2.83 -8.96 0.53
N SER A 7 -2.36 -8.16 1.51
CA SER A 7 -0.93 -7.97 1.72
C SER A 7 -0.31 -9.14 2.48
N ASN A 8 0.85 -9.60 2.02
CA ASN A 8 1.61 -10.68 2.66
C ASN A 8 2.23 -10.30 4.02
N ILE A 9 2.03 -9.08 4.50
CA ILE A 9 2.39 -8.74 5.88
C ILE A 9 1.52 -9.48 6.90
N ALA A 10 0.35 -9.97 6.47
CA ALA A 10 -0.60 -10.69 7.30
C ALA A 10 -0.12 -12.10 7.73
N TRP A 11 0.85 -12.70 7.04
CA TRP A 11 1.30 -14.09 7.35
C TRP A 11 2.82 -14.23 7.22
N ASN A 12 3.34 -15.38 7.66
CA ASN A 12 4.74 -15.73 7.49
C ASN A 12 4.97 -16.38 6.12
N VAL A 13 6.06 -16.06 5.42
CA VAL A 13 6.43 -16.67 4.13
C VAL A 13 6.51 -18.22 4.21
N ALA A 14 6.83 -18.78 5.36
CA ALA A 14 6.81 -20.21 5.57
C ALA A 14 5.41 -20.85 5.39
N ASP A 15 4.35 -20.04 5.47
CA ASP A 15 2.96 -20.48 5.32
C ASP A 15 2.39 -20.18 3.91
N ASP A 16 3.22 -19.68 2.97
CA ASP A 16 2.78 -19.28 1.63
C ASP A 16 1.99 -20.37 0.89
N ASP A 17 2.39 -21.65 1.01
CA ASP A 17 1.67 -22.77 0.38
C ASP A 17 0.21 -22.85 0.85
N LYS A 18 -0.02 -22.86 2.16
CA LYS A 18 -1.36 -22.95 2.75
C LYS A 18 -2.19 -21.69 2.49
N VAL A 19 -1.54 -20.52 2.54
CA VAL A 19 -2.21 -19.26 2.23
C VAL A 19 -2.61 -19.22 0.76
N ALA A 20 -1.76 -19.65 -0.15
CA ALA A 20 -2.10 -19.72 -1.57
C ALA A 20 -3.29 -20.66 -1.84
N GLU A 21 -3.33 -21.84 -1.21
CA GLU A 21 -4.48 -22.75 -1.30
C GLU A 21 -5.78 -22.08 -0.80
N LEU A 22 -5.71 -21.38 0.33
CA LEU A 22 -6.83 -20.63 0.87
C LEU A 22 -7.28 -19.53 -0.07
N LEU A 23 -6.37 -18.69 -0.59
CA LEU A 23 -6.70 -17.59 -1.48
C LEU A 23 -7.37 -18.10 -2.77
N VAL A 24 -6.88 -19.20 -3.33
CA VAL A 24 -7.51 -19.86 -4.49
C VAL A 24 -8.93 -20.31 -4.14
N SER A 25 -9.13 -20.94 -2.98
CA SER A 25 -10.46 -21.41 -2.54
C SER A 25 -11.44 -20.26 -2.32
N LEU A 26 -10.93 -19.09 -1.92
CA LEU A 26 -11.68 -17.86 -1.75
C LEU A 26 -11.81 -17.03 -3.04
N ASN A 27 -11.30 -17.51 -4.18
CA ASN A 27 -11.23 -16.74 -5.43
C ASN A 27 -10.51 -15.39 -5.26
N VAL A 28 -9.41 -15.30 -4.50
CA VAL A 28 -8.55 -14.12 -4.41
C VAL A 28 -7.32 -14.36 -5.26
N SER A 29 -7.19 -13.60 -6.35
CA SER A 29 -6.15 -13.80 -7.37
C SER A 29 -5.01 -12.78 -7.29
N TYR A 30 -5.02 -11.91 -6.29
CA TYR A 30 -4.02 -10.86 -6.15
C TYR A 30 -3.49 -10.76 -4.72
N ILE A 31 -2.19 -10.43 -4.63
CA ILE A 31 -1.52 -10.11 -3.36
C ILE A 31 -0.66 -8.86 -3.51
N ASP A 32 -0.52 -8.12 -2.40
CA ASP A 32 0.55 -7.16 -2.23
C ASP A 32 1.68 -7.77 -1.43
N THR A 33 2.90 -7.28 -1.61
CA THR A 33 4.05 -7.82 -0.89
C THR A 33 4.92 -6.74 -0.25
N ALA A 34 5.50 -7.07 0.90
CA ALA A 34 6.66 -6.37 1.43
C ALA A 34 7.92 -7.05 0.87
N PRO A 35 8.72 -6.36 0.05
CA PRO A 35 9.84 -7.01 -0.66
C PRO A 35 10.85 -7.65 0.28
N GLY A 36 11.07 -7.05 1.47
CA GLY A 36 11.97 -7.59 2.49
C GLY A 36 11.56 -8.94 3.08
N LYS A 37 10.32 -9.41 2.85
CA LYS A 37 9.89 -10.75 3.27
C LYS A 37 10.47 -11.86 2.38
N TYR A 38 10.71 -11.57 1.11
CA TYR A 38 11.32 -12.51 0.16
C TYR A 38 12.80 -12.23 -0.06
N PHE A 39 13.22 -10.96 0.00
CA PHE A 39 14.56 -10.54 -0.39
C PHE A 39 15.22 -9.81 0.79
N SER A 40 16.02 -10.51 1.59
CA SER A 40 16.72 -9.94 2.74
C SER A 40 17.81 -8.93 2.34
N ASP A 41 18.36 -9.04 1.14
CA ASP A 41 19.34 -8.11 0.58
C ASP A 41 18.82 -7.50 -0.74
N ILE A 42 18.02 -6.44 -0.58
CA ILE A 42 17.43 -5.68 -1.70
C ILE A 42 18.50 -5.19 -2.71
N LYS A 43 19.71 -4.86 -2.23
CA LYS A 43 20.76 -4.29 -3.07
C LYS A 43 21.35 -5.29 -4.04
N ASN A 44 21.45 -6.56 -3.64
CA ASN A 44 22.17 -7.60 -4.36
C ASN A 44 21.28 -8.73 -4.87
N VAL A 45 19.94 -8.63 -4.70
CA VAL A 45 19.00 -9.65 -5.20
C VAL A 45 19.13 -9.79 -6.71
N LYS A 46 19.16 -11.04 -7.19
CA LYS A 46 19.27 -11.35 -8.62
C LYS A 46 17.89 -11.40 -9.27
N ASN A 47 17.84 -11.02 -10.55
CA ASN A 47 16.60 -11.05 -11.32
C ASN A 47 15.94 -12.44 -11.33
N GLU A 48 16.74 -13.50 -11.39
CA GLU A 48 16.26 -14.89 -11.41
C GLU A 48 15.56 -15.27 -10.08
N GLU A 49 16.00 -14.70 -8.95
CA GLU A 49 15.37 -14.93 -7.63
C GLU A 49 14.01 -14.27 -7.58
N ILE A 50 13.91 -13.04 -8.10
CA ILE A 50 12.64 -12.28 -8.16
C ILE A 50 11.65 -13.01 -9.10
N ILE A 51 12.12 -13.42 -10.28
CA ILE A 51 11.28 -14.12 -11.26
C ILE A 51 10.79 -15.46 -10.70
N LYS A 52 11.60 -16.19 -9.92
CA LYS A 52 11.17 -17.43 -9.25
C LYS A 52 10.03 -17.21 -8.29
N VAL A 53 10.09 -16.14 -7.47
CA VAL A 53 9.00 -15.80 -6.55
C VAL A 53 7.72 -15.46 -7.33
N ARG A 54 7.84 -14.65 -8.39
CA ARG A 54 6.69 -14.35 -9.25
C ARG A 54 6.09 -15.61 -9.85
N GLN A 55 6.91 -16.47 -10.43
CA GLN A 55 6.45 -17.69 -11.11
C GLN A 55 5.74 -18.63 -10.13
N TRP A 56 6.28 -18.77 -8.92
CA TRP A 56 5.69 -19.61 -7.87
C TRP A 56 4.24 -19.23 -7.54
N TRP A 57 3.93 -17.91 -7.44
CA TRP A 57 2.60 -17.41 -7.23
C TRP A 57 1.72 -17.53 -8.49
N GLN A 58 2.27 -17.23 -9.66
CA GLN A 58 1.57 -17.33 -10.93
C GLN A 58 1.13 -18.77 -11.26
N ASP A 59 1.95 -19.76 -10.93
CA ASP A 59 1.61 -21.19 -11.12
C ASP A 59 0.36 -21.59 -10.27
N ARG A 60 0.02 -20.77 -9.26
CA ARG A 60 -1.18 -20.91 -8.42
C ARG A 60 -2.32 -19.96 -8.81
N ASN A 61 -2.21 -19.30 -9.98
CA ASN A 61 -3.13 -18.27 -10.46
C ASN A 61 -3.24 -17.03 -9.56
N ILE A 62 -2.20 -16.71 -8.81
CA ILE A 62 -2.12 -15.51 -7.97
C ILE A 62 -1.05 -14.58 -8.54
N GLN A 63 -1.36 -13.28 -8.63
CA GLN A 63 -0.50 -12.25 -9.19
C GLN A 63 -0.16 -11.21 -8.12
N PHE A 64 0.97 -10.53 -8.27
CA PHE A 64 1.29 -9.38 -7.46
C PHE A 64 0.57 -8.14 -8.01
N ALA A 65 -0.16 -7.41 -7.16
CA ALA A 65 -0.80 -6.14 -7.50
C ALA A 65 0.07 -4.96 -7.09
N GLY A 66 0.62 -5.02 -5.88
CA GLY A 66 1.39 -3.94 -5.30
C GLY A 66 2.52 -4.40 -4.38
N MET A 67 3.27 -3.41 -3.94
CA MET A 67 4.28 -3.57 -2.89
C MET A 67 4.16 -2.46 -1.86
N GLN A 68 4.45 -2.78 -0.61
CA GLN A 68 4.49 -1.85 0.51
C GLN A 68 5.77 -2.00 1.33
N SER A 69 5.93 -1.22 2.40
CA SER A 69 7.12 -1.30 3.27
C SER A 69 8.44 -1.10 2.51
N LEU A 70 8.45 -0.19 1.53
CA LEU A 70 9.55 -0.01 0.56
C LEU A 70 10.90 0.34 1.21
N LEU A 71 10.89 0.98 2.38
CA LEU A 71 12.08 1.37 3.13
C LEU A 71 12.27 0.53 4.42
N PHE A 72 11.52 -0.56 4.59
CA PHE A 72 11.68 -1.42 5.76
C PHE A 72 13.08 -2.04 5.80
N GLY A 73 13.69 -2.05 6.99
CA GLY A 73 15.06 -2.54 7.17
C GLY A 73 16.16 -1.54 6.80
N THR A 74 15.82 -0.36 6.25
CA THR A 74 16.78 0.73 6.08
C THR A 74 16.95 1.55 7.37
N SER A 75 18.08 2.23 7.50
CA SER A 75 18.34 3.12 8.63
C SER A 75 18.98 4.42 8.16
N GLY A 76 18.73 5.50 8.91
CA GLY A 76 19.37 6.80 8.67
C GLY A 76 18.95 7.49 7.36
N LEU A 77 17.89 7.05 6.70
CA LEU A 77 17.37 7.70 5.51
C LEU A 77 16.23 8.67 5.87
N ASN A 78 16.36 9.92 5.42
CA ASN A 78 15.31 10.92 5.52
C ASN A 78 15.29 11.76 4.23
N LEU A 79 14.13 11.86 3.58
CA LEU A 79 14.00 12.61 2.33
C LEU A 79 14.34 14.12 2.47
N PHE A 80 14.23 14.66 3.68
CA PHE A 80 14.53 16.06 3.97
C PHE A 80 16.01 16.33 4.39
N GLU A 81 16.83 15.29 4.43
CA GLU A 81 18.26 15.41 4.66
C GLU A 81 19.03 15.18 3.36
N ILE A 82 19.63 16.25 2.81
CA ILE A 82 20.23 16.25 1.47
C ILE A 82 21.26 15.13 1.25
N GLN A 83 22.01 14.78 2.28
CA GLN A 83 23.03 13.72 2.22
C GLN A 83 22.42 12.31 2.13
N THR A 84 21.15 12.13 2.51
CA THR A 84 20.46 10.83 2.49
C THR A 84 19.51 10.65 1.30
N GLN A 85 19.21 11.73 0.57
CA GLN A 85 18.29 11.66 -0.59
C GLN A 85 18.79 10.72 -1.68
N GLN A 86 20.06 10.89 -2.10
CA GLN A 86 20.60 10.05 -3.17
C GLN A 86 20.71 8.57 -2.77
N PRO A 87 21.18 8.21 -1.56
CA PRO A 87 21.09 6.85 -1.05
C PRO A 87 19.67 6.29 -1.02
N MET A 88 18.68 7.10 -0.62
CA MET A 88 17.27 6.70 -0.60
C MET A 88 16.73 6.45 -2.01
N LEU A 89 16.99 7.36 -2.95
CA LEU A 89 16.59 7.19 -4.35
C LEU A 89 17.21 5.95 -4.98
N HIS A 90 18.50 5.68 -4.71
CA HIS A 90 19.16 4.47 -5.20
C HIS A 90 18.54 3.18 -4.62
N HIS A 91 18.17 3.17 -3.32
CA HIS A 91 17.44 2.05 -2.74
C HIS A 91 16.06 1.88 -3.40
N LEU A 92 15.31 2.96 -3.56
CA LEU A 92 13.98 2.94 -4.18
C LEU A 92 14.03 2.54 -5.66
N GLU A 93 15.10 2.86 -6.39
CA GLU A 93 15.33 2.36 -7.74
C GLU A 93 15.38 0.83 -7.78
N LYS A 94 16.13 0.21 -6.84
CA LYS A 94 16.14 -1.26 -6.71
C LYS A 94 14.77 -1.83 -6.36
N VAL A 95 14.04 -1.17 -5.48
CA VAL A 95 12.68 -1.56 -5.12
C VAL A 95 11.72 -1.44 -6.32
N CYS A 96 11.81 -0.36 -7.10
CA CYS A 96 11.04 -0.21 -8.34
C CYS A 96 11.35 -1.34 -9.34
N HIS A 97 12.63 -1.70 -9.50
CA HIS A 97 13.06 -2.80 -10.34
C HIS A 97 12.49 -4.16 -9.88
N ILE A 98 12.51 -4.42 -8.55
CA ILE A 98 11.88 -5.62 -7.98
C ILE A 98 10.37 -5.63 -8.30
N GLY A 99 9.67 -4.50 -8.10
CA GLY A 99 8.25 -4.38 -8.43
C GLY A 99 7.95 -4.69 -9.89
N SER A 100 8.74 -4.13 -10.80
CA SER A 100 8.66 -4.40 -12.23
C SER A 100 8.77 -5.88 -12.56
N LEU A 101 9.78 -6.56 -12.01
CA LEU A 101 10.02 -7.98 -12.26
C LEU A 101 8.97 -8.89 -11.59
N LEU A 102 8.45 -8.52 -10.42
CA LEU A 102 7.33 -9.23 -9.78
C LEU A 102 6.00 -9.05 -10.54
N GLY A 103 5.85 -7.95 -11.29
CA GLY A 103 4.57 -7.53 -11.85
C GLY A 103 3.72 -6.71 -10.87
N ALA A 104 4.30 -6.35 -9.71
CA ALA A 104 3.70 -5.46 -8.71
C ALA A 104 3.86 -4.00 -9.16
N THR A 105 2.83 -3.47 -9.81
CA THR A 105 2.95 -2.17 -10.47
C THR A 105 2.61 -0.98 -9.58
N ARG A 106 2.10 -1.20 -8.37
CA ARG A 106 1.69 -0.17 -7.41
C ARG A 106 2.53 -0.27 -6.14
N LEU A 107 3.41 0.72 -5.93
CA LEU A 107 4.39 0.71 -4.84
C LEU A 107 4.01 1.79 -3.81
N VAL A 108 3.59 1.36 -2.63
CA VAL A 108 3.08 2.24 -1.57
C VAL A 108 4.22 2.86 -0.76
N PHE A 109 4.37 4.17 -0.89
CA PHE A 109 5.32 4.95 -0.12
C PHE A 109 4.61 5.54 1.11
N GLY A 110 4.58 4.81 2.21
CA GLY A 110 4.16 5.28 3.53
C GLY A 110 5.37 5.83 4.31
N SER A 111 6.16 4.97 4.88
CA SER A 111 7.46 5.25 5.51
C SER A 111 7.51 6.50 6.40
N PRO A 112 6.69 6.57 7.47
CA PRO A 112 6.54 7.78 8.29
C PRO A 112 7.86 8.28 8.87
N LYS A 113 8.76 7.38 9.28
CA LYS A 113 10.05 7.72 9.90
C LYS A 113 11.09 8.29 8.93
N ASN A 114 10.85 8.21 7.62
CA ASN A 114 11.79 8.63 6.58
C ASN A 114 11.46 10.00 5.99
N ARG A 115 10.52 10.74 6.59
CA ARG A 115 10.04 12.04 6.09
C ARG A 115 9.84 13.08 7.21
N ASP A 116 10.77 13.09 8.18
CA ASP A 116 10.80 14.10 9.23
C ASP A 116 11.37 15.42 8.72
N ARG A 117 10.50 16.45 8.70
CA ARG A 117 10.80 17.83 8.27
C ARG A 117 11.06 18.81 9.40
N SER A 118 11.24 18.37 10.63
CA SER A 118 11.31 19.22 11.84
C SER A 118 12.33 20.35 11.77
N LYS A 119 13.32 20.26 10.88
CA LYS A 119 14.38 21.27 10.70
C LYS A 119 14.10 22.30 9.60
N LEU A 120 12.93 22.23 8.94
CA LEU A 120 12.63 23.01 7.74
C LEU A 120 11.34 23.82 7.93
N ASP A 121 11.29 24.97 7.27
CA ASP A 121 10.06 25.73 7.05
C ASP A 121 9.20 25.09 5.95
N ASP A 122 7.96 25.54 5.81
CA ASP A 122 6.98 24.96 4.88
C ASP A 122 7.41 25.09 3.41
N ASN A 123 8.01 26.21 3.02
CA ASN A 123 8.41 26.44 1.63
C ASN A 123 9.59 25.53 1.26
N SER A 124 10.63 25.50 2.10
CA SER A 124 11.77 24.61 1.90
C SER A 124 11.38 23.14 1.89
N THR A 125 10.45 22.75 2.78
CA THR A 125 9.89 21.40 2.83
C THR A 125 9.23 21.04 1.50
N LYS A 126 8.39 21.93 0.97
CA LYS A 126 7.65 21.70 -0.25
C LYS A 126 8.59 21.58 -1.46
N ASP A 127 9.54 22.51 -1.61
CA ASP A 127 10.48 22.50 -2.74
C ASP A 127 11.33 21.23 -2.75
N ILE A 128 11.84 20.81 -1.59
CA ILE A 128 12.63 19.59 -1.43
C ILE A 128 11.79 18.36 -1.77
N ALA A 129 10.56 18.29 -1.27
CA ALA A 129 9.68 17.16 -1.52
C ALA A 129 9.29 17.06 -3.00
N LEU A 130 8.95 18.17 -3.66
CA LEU A 130 8.61 18.19 -5.07
C LEU A 130 9.80 17.71 -5.94
N ASP A 131 11.01 18.16 -5.64
CA ASP A 131 12.22 17.71 -6.36
C ASP A 131 12.47 16.21 -6.13
N PHE A 132 12.41 15.75 -4.89
CA PHE A 132 12.63 14.33 -4.54
C PHE A 132 11.60 13.41 -5.23
N PHE A 133 10.30 13.70 -5.09
CA PHE A 133 9.27 12.86 -5.68
C PHE A 133 9.20 12.96 -7.21
N ASN A 134 9.65 14.06 -7.80
CA ASN A 134 9.81 14.16 -9.26
C ASN A 134 10.92 13.19 -9.74
N LYS A 135 12.06 13.15 -9.05
CA LYS A 135 13.14 12.19 -9.33
C LYS A 135 12.66 10.75 -9.15
N LEU A 136 11.97 10.46 -8.04
CA LEU A 136 11.42 9.13 -7.78
C LEU A 136 10.37 8.73 -8.83
N GLY A 137 9.51 9.66 -9.26
CA GLY A 137 8.54 9.43 -10.32
C GLY A 137 9.20 9.08 -11.65
N ASN A 138 10.33 9.72 -11.99
CA ASN A 138 11.11 9.37 -13.18
C ASN A 138 11.72 7.95 -13.09
N ILE A 139 12.21 7.56 -11.92
CA ILE A 139 12.67 6.18 -11.66
C ILE A 139 11.51 5.20 -11.83
N ALA A 140 10.36 5.46 -11.20
CA ALA A 140 9.18 4.63 -11.34
C ALA A 140 8.72 4.48 -12.80
N LYS A 141 8.78 5.57 -13.57
CA LYS A 141 8.46 5.57 -15.00
C LYS A 141 9.39 4.66 -15.79
N SER A 142 10.70 4.69 -15.55
CA SER A 142 11.67 3.84 -16.27
C SER A 142 11.46 2.35 -15.99
N GLU A 143 10.99 2.01 -14.80
CA GLU A 143 10.70 0.62 -14.38
C GLU A 143 9.24 0.20 -14.68
N GLY A 144 8.40 1.09 -15.22
CA GLY A 144 7.02 0.78 -15.55
C GLY A 144 6.10 0.60 -14.33
N VAL A 145 6.44 1.20 -13.20
CA VAL A 145 5.67 1.14 -11.95
C VAL A 145 5.12 2.52 -11.54
N ILE A 146 4.27 2.54 -10.55
CA ILE A 146 3.66 3.76 -9.98
C ILE A 146 3.98 3.79 -8.49
N ILE A 147 4.46 4.92 -8.00
CA ILE A 147 4.57 5.19 -6.57
C ILE A 147 3.23 5.76 -6.09
N CYS A 148 2.63 5.12 -5.09
CA CYS A 148 1.42 5.59 -4.44
C CYS A 148 1.79 6.21 -3.09
N LEU A 149 1.68 7.55 -2.98
CA LEU A 149 2.00 8.28 -1.75
C LEU A 149 0.88 8.09 -0.74
N GLU A 150 1.24 7.60 0.42
CA GLU A 150 0.32 7.35 1.51
C GLU A 150 0.42 8.46 2.56
N ALA A 151 -0.74 8.99 2.95
CA ALA A 151 -0.85 9.79 4.15
C ALA A 151 -0.60 8.90 5.38
N ASN A 152 0.13 9.41 6.36
CA ASN A 152 0.27 8.71 7.63
C ASN A 152 -0.09 9.66 8.79
N PRO A 153 -0.95 9.25 9.72
CA PRO A 153 -1.30 10.03 10.90
C PRO A 153 -0.07 10.46 11.71
N VAL A 154 -0.14 11.64 12.32
CA VAL A 154 0.95 12.17 13.17
C VAL A 154 1.34 11.18 14.27
N CYS A 155 0.39 10.42 14.81
CA CYS A 155 0.65 9.39 15.83
C CYS A 155 1.57 8.25 15.34
N TYR A 156 1.79 8.10 14.02
CA TYR A 156 2.75 7.15 13.47
C TYR A 156 4.19 7.73 13.35
N GLY A 157 4.39 8.95 13.85
CA GLY A 157 5.70 9.56 13.95
C GLY A 157 6.17 10.28 12.68
N THR A 158 5.25 10.77 11.88
CA THR A 158 5.52 11.67 10.75
C THR A 158 4.99 13.08 11.00
N ASN A 159 5.53 14.06 10.26
CA ASN A 159 5.09 15.46 10.26
C ASN A 159 4.98 16.02 8.83
N PHE A 160 4.85 15.14 7.84
CA PHE A 160 4.71 15.50 6.43
C PHE A 160 3.76 14.54 5.71
N LEU A 161 2.79 15.06 4.96
CA LEU A 161 1.71 14.32 4.30
C LEU A 161 0.93 13.48 5.33
N THR A 162 0.31 14.17 6.27
CA THR A 162 -0.32 13.55 7.46
C THR A 162 -1.79 13.24 7.27
N THR A 163 -2.43 13.83 6.25
CA THR A 163 -3.84 13.58 5.88
C THR A 163 -3.99 13.21 4.42
N THR A 164 -5.07 12.51 4.09
CA THR A 164 -5.41 12.16 2.69
C THR A 164 -5.53 13.40 1.82
N LYS A 165 -6.18 14.47 2.35
CA LYS A 165 -6.31 15.74 1.65
C LYS A 165 -4.96 16.38 1.36
N GLU A 166 -4.09 16.54 2.36
CA GLU A 166 -2.73 17.09 2.18
C GLU A 166 -1.96 16.33 1.12
N THR A 167 -2.02 14.99 1.16
CA THR A 167 -1.32 14.13 0.21
C THR A 167 -1.91 14.25 -1.20
N ALA A 168 -3.22 14.33 -1.33
CA ALA A 168 -3.88 14.52 -2.62
C ALA A 168 -3.53 15.88 -3.27
N GLU A 169 -3.51 16.96 -2.47
CA GLU A 169 -3.11 18.29 -2.94
C GLU A 169 -1.64 18.29 -3.40
N PHE A 170 -0.76 17.64 -2.65
CA PHE A 170 0.65 17.48 -3.02
C PHE A 170 0.82 16.68 -4.33
N VAL A 171 0.13 15.54 -4.48
CA VAL A 171 0.16 14.72 -5.71
C VAL A 171 -0.35 15.51 -6.91
N LYS A 172 -1.42 16.30 -6.72
CA LYS A 172 -1.99 17.17 -7.75
C LYS A 172 -1.00 18.24 -8.18
N GLU A 173 -0.32 18.88 -7.23
CA GLU A 173 0.69 19.93 -7.52
C GLU A 173 1.93 19.35 -8.20
N LEU A 174 2.44 18.20 -7.72
CA LEU A 174 3.58 17.51 -8.32
C LEU A 174 3.29 17.12 -9.78
N ASN A 175 2.04 16.80 -10.11
CA ASN A 175 1.53 16.48 -11.45
C ASN A 175 2.40 15.47 -12.22
N HIS A 176 2.95 14.47 -11.55
CA HIS A 176 3.77 13.42 -12.16
C HIS A 176 2.95 12.16 -12.40
N LYS A 177 2.91 11.65 -13.65
CA LYS A 177 2.05 10.50 -14.03
C LYS A 177 2.30 9.21 -13.23
N ASN A 178 3.55 9.00 -12.78
CA ASN A 178 3.94 7.83 -12.01
C ASN A 178 3.98 8.06 -10.49
N ILE A 179 3.44 9.20 -10.02
CA ILE A 179 3.18 9.46 -8.60
C ILE A 179 1.68 9.64 -8.44
N ARG A 180 1.06 8.83 -7.59
CA ARG A 180 -0.37 8.80 -7.35
C ARG A 180 -0.67 8.84 -5.85
N LEU A 181 -1.92 9.00 -5.51
CA LEU A 181 -2.39 8.93 -4.13
C LEU A 181 -2.60 7.47 -3.72
N GLN A 182 -2.10 7.07 -2.55
CA GLN A 182 -2.57 5.89 -1.83
C GLN A 182 -3.74 6.30 -0.95
N LEU A 183 -4.88 5.64 -1.11
CA LEU A 183 -5.99 5.74 -0.16
C LEU A 183 -5.86 4.60 0.85
N ASP A 184 -5.67 4.97 2.12
CA ASP A 184 -5.59 4.03 3.24
C ASP A 184 -6.75 4.28 4.23
N MET A 185 -7.60 3.26 4.43
CA MET A 185 -8.80 3.40 5.25
C MET A 185 -8.47 3.53 6.73
N GLY A 186 -7.40 2.90 7.20
CA GLY A 186 -6.91 3.03 8.57
C GLY A 186 -6.42 4.45 8.88
N THR A 187 -5.81 5.11 7.91
CA THR A 187 -5.42 6.54 8.01
C THR A 187 -6.64 7.44 8.10
N VAL A 188 -7.61 7.25 7.20
CA VAL A 188 -8.87 8.03 7.18
C VAL A 188 -9.59 7.89 8.53
N TYR A 189 -9.69 6.66 9.05
CA TYR A 189 -10.28 6.36 10.35
C TYR A 189 -9.52 7.04 11.50
N THR A 190 -8.21 6.86 11.57
CA THR A 190 -7.35 7.36 12.65
C THR A 190 -7.35 8.89 12.72
N ASN A 191 -7.40 9.55 11.58
CA ASN A 191 -7.45 11.00 11.48
C ASN A 191 -8.87 11.58 11.64
N HIS A 192 -9.91 10.75 11.72
CA HIS A 192 -11.31 11.18 11.67
C HIS A 192 -11.62 12.04 10.42
N GLU A 193 -11.05 11.66 9.26
CA GLU A 193 -11.25 12.40 8.01
C GLU A 193 -12.68 12.20 7.50
N ASP A 194 -13.27 13.25 6.91
CA ASP A 194 -14.56 13.12 6.25
C ASP A 194 -14.40 12.44 4.88
N PHE A 195 -14.83 11.19 4.81
CA PHE A 195 -14.73 10.40 3.59
C PHE A 195 -15.61 10.92 2.43
N SER A 196 -16.61 11.77 2.74
CA SER A 196 -17.48 12.36 1.70
C SER A 196 -16.73 13.28 0.73
N ASP A 197 -15.52 13.73 1.08
CA ASP A 197 -14.66 14.57 0.23
C ASP A 197 -13.77 13.76 -0.72
N ILE A 198 -13.79 12.42 -0.65
CA ILE A 198 -12.86 11.56 -1.41
C ILE A 198 -13.11 11.60 -2.92
N ASP A 199 -14.33 11.91 -3.35
CA ASP A 199 -14.68 12.08 -4.77
C ASP A 199 -13.82 13.15 -5.45
N LYS A 200 -13.43 14.20 -4.73
CA LYS A 200 -12.58 15.29 -5.21
C LYS A 200 -11.17 14.82 -5.58
N TYR A 201 -10.74 13.67 -5.06
CA TYR A 201 -9.40 13.10 -5.22
C TYR A 201 -9.42 11.74 -5.91
N ALA A 202 -10.60 11.20 -6.25
CA ALA A 202 -10.77 9.86 -6.78
C ALA A 202 -9.90 9.59 -8.02
N GLU A 203 -9.76 10.57 -8.90
CA GLU A 203 -8.90 10.45 -10.10
C GLU A 203 -7.41 10.35 -9.78
N LEU A 204 -6.97 10.80 -8.61
CA LEU A 204 -5.57 10.74 -8.19
C LEU A 204 -5.21 9.40 -7.56
N ILE A 205 -6.20 8.61 -7.13
CA ILE A 205 -5.97 7.35 -6.43
C ILE A 205 -5.35 6.32 -7.39
N GLY A 206 -4.18 5.82 -7.00
CA GLY A 206 -3.44 4.78 -7.71
C GLY A 206 -3.60 3.40 -7.10
N HIS A 207 -3.77 3.34 -5.77
CA HIS A 207 -3.97 2.10 -5.03
C HIS A 207 -4.77 2.34 -3.75
N ILE A 208 -5.32 1.28 -3.16
CA ILE A 208 -6.23 1.36 -2.02
C ILE A 208 -5.87 0.27 -1.02
N HIS A 209 -5.72 0.65 0.26
CA HIS A 209 -5.66 -0.28 1.37
C HIS A 209 -6.96 -0.27 2.18
N LEU A 210 -7.54 -1.45 2.34
CA LEU A 210 -8.62 -1.73 3.27
C LEU A 210 -7.97 -2.16 4.59
N SER A 211 -7.88 -1.25 5.52
CA SER A 211 -7.09 -1.38 6.74
C SER A 211 -7.84 -0.82 7.95
N GLU A 212 -7.43 -1.26 9.12
CA GLU A 212 -7.80 -0.72 10.42
C GLU A 212 -6.67 0.12 11.01
N SER A 213 -7.00 0.95 12.01
CA SER A 213 -6.00 1.66 12.78
C SER A 213 -4.92 0.72 13.30
N ASN A 214 -3.65 1.14 13.23
CA ASN A 214 -2.50 0.38 13.70
C ASN A 214 -2.36 -1.01 13.05
N LEU A 215 -2.87 -1.18 11.83
CA LEU A 215 -2.90 -2.45 11.10
C LEU A 215 -3.54 -3.58 11.92
N ALA A 216 -4.57 -3.27 12.70
CA ALA A 216 -5.32 -4.28 13.45
C ALA A 216 -5.99 -5.29 12.50
N LYS A 217 -6.42 -6.43 13.03
CA LYS A 217 -7.12 -7.45 12.25
C LYS A 217 -8.38 -6.87 11.60
N PHE A 218 -8.50 -7.07 10.31
CA PHE A 218 -9.67 -6.70 9.52
C PHE A 218 -10.71 -7.83 9.65
N ASN A 219 -11.63 -7.68 10.61
CA ASN A 219 -12.49 -8.78 11.11
C ASN A 219 -13.96 -8.53 10.76
N SER A 220 -14.61 -9.53 10.16
CA SER A 220 -15.98 -9.44 9.68
C SER A 220 -17.01 -9.11 10.78
N GLU A 221 -16.79 -9.62 11.99
CA GLU A 221 -17.74 -9.41 13.10
C GLU A 221 -17.70 -7.97 13.64
N GLN A 222 -16.52 -7.42 13.84
CA GLN A 222 -16.34 -6.04 14.32
C GLN A 222 -16.72 -5.04 13.26
N LEU A 223 -16.22 -5.18 12.04
CA LEU A 223 -16.42 -4.23 10.96
C LEU A 223 -17.85 -4.18 10.43
N SER A 224 -18.58 -5.30 10.49
CA SER A 224 -19.98 -5.35 10.05
C SER A 224 -20.92 -4.44 10.89
N ASN A 225 -20.46 -4.04 12.08
CA ASN A 225 -21.19 -3.15 12.98
C ASN A 225 -20.54 -1.76 13.10
N ASP A 226 -19.39 -1.54 12.46
CA ASP A 226 -18.70 -0.26 12.51
C ASP A 226 -19.31 0.72 11.50
N GLN A 227 -19.95 1.78 12.02
CA GLN A 227 -20.64 2.78 11.20
C GLN A 227 -19.69 3.52 10.26
N PHE A 228 -18.43 3.69 10.62
CA PHE A 228 -17.42 4.30 9.75
C PHE A 228 -17.18 3.44 8.52
N HIS A 229 -16.84 2.16 8.70
CA HIS A 229 -16.56 1.26 7.57
C HIS A 229 -17.80 1.02 6.69
N ILE A 230 -19.01 0.96 7.28
CA ILE A 230 -20.27 0.86 6.53
C ILE A 230 -20.44 2.07 5.62
N LYS A 231 -20.33 3.30 6.19
CA LYS A 231 -20.44 4.55 5.44
C LYS A 231 -19.36 4.64 4.34
N CYS A 232 -18.11 4.34 4.67
CA CYS A 232 -17.02 4.33 3.69
C CYS A 232 -17.26 3.31 2.58
N GLY A 233 -17.80 2.14 2.90
CA GLY A 233 -18.13 1.11 1.91
C GLY A 233 -19.22 1.55 0.94
N GLU A 234 -20.23 2.30 1.40
CA GLU A 234 -21.26 2.87 0.53
C GLU A 234 -20.68 3.91 -0.44
N GLU A 235 -19.88 4.85 0.07
CA GLU A 235 -19.22 5.86 -0.78
C GLU A 235 -18.23 5.21 -1.76
N PHE A 236 -17.50 4.19 -1.33
CA PHE A 236 -16.58 3.46 -2.18
C PHE A 236 -17.28 2.77 -3.36
N LYS A 237 -18.44 2.13 -3.10
CA LYS A 237 -19.27 1.54 -4.16
C LYS A 237 -19.78 2.60 -5.13
N ASN A 238 -20.14 3.78 -4.63
CA ASN A 238 -20.57 4.92 -5.46
C ASN A 238 -19.44 5.41 -6.37
N LEU A 239 -18.23 5.61 -5.83
CA LEU A 239 -17.06 6.03 -6.60
C LEU A 239 -16.72 5.04 -7.70
N PHE A 240 -16.79 3.74 -7.40
CA PHE A 240 -16.52 2.69 -8.37
C PHE A 240 -17.60 2.60 -9.45
N SER A 241 -18.89 2.61 -9.05
CA SER A 241 -20.02 2.53 -9.97
C SER A 241 -20.07 3.71 -10.95
N ASN A 242 -19.63 4.89 -10.51
CA ASN A 242 -19.55 6.09 -11.34
C ASN A 242 -18.24 6.20 -12.13
N SER A 243 -17.38 5.17 -12.11
CA SER A 243 -16.09 5.14 -12.81
C SER A 243 -15.14 6.29 -12.46
N LEU A 244 -15.26 6.83 -11.24
CA LEU A 244 -14.39 7.91 -10.76
C LEU A 244 -13.01 7.40 -10.36
N LEU A 245 -12.92 6.15 -9.89
CA LEU A 245 -11.64 5.50 -9.55
C LEU A 245 -10.89 5.07 -10.81
N LYS A 246 -9.58 5.29 -10.83
CA LYS A 246 -8.69 4.82 -11.90
C LYS A 246 -7.99 3.50 -11.56
N THR A 247 -8.08 3.04 -10.31
CA THR A 247 -7.66 1.71 -9.90
C THR A 247 -8.85 0.77 -9.84
N ASP A 248 -8.63 -0.49 -10.17
CA ASP A 248 -9.63 -1.56 -10.15
C ASP A 248 -9.35 -2.62 -9.06
N ILE A 249 -8.43 -2.29 -8.14
CA ILE A 249 -7.97 -3.21 -7.10
C ILE A 249 -7.88 -2.53 -5.74
N ALA A 250 -8.30 -3.25 -4.69
CA ALA A 250 -8.14 -2.84 -3.30
C ALA A 250 -7.51 -3.99 -2.50
N THR A 251 -6.56 -3.67 -1.63
CA THR A 251 -5.76 -4.64 -0.87
C THR A 251 -6.11 -4.58 0.60
N ILE A 252 -6.42 -5.73 1.20
CA ILE A 252 -6.52 -5.86 2.65
C ILE A 252 -5.12 -5.70 3.24
N GLU A 253 -4.97 -4.75 4.17
CA GLU A 253 -3.74 -4.54 4.91
C GLU A 253 -3.97 -4.70 6.40
N MET A 254 -3.36 -5.74 6.98
CA MET A 254 -3.46 -6.04 8.41
C MET A 254 -2.24 -6.80 8.91
N LEU A 255 -1.98 -6.72 10.22
CA LEU A 255 -1.02 -7.58 10.92
C LEU A 255 -1.76 -8.57 11.83
N ILE A 256 -1.41 -9.84 11.74
CA ILE A 256 -1.95 -10.88 12.60
C ILE A 256 -0.90 -11.20 13.68
N LYS A 257 -0.93 -10.41 14.76
CA LYS A 257 0.08 -10.48 15.83
C LYS A 257 -0.14 -11.63 16.81
N ASP A 258 -1.40 -12.09 16.95
CA ASP A 258 -1.81 -13.04 17.98
C ASP A 258 -1.99 -14.46 17.43
N ALA A 259 -1.55 -14.73 16.21
CA ALA A 259 -1.64 -16.06 15.65
C ALA A 259 -0.70 -17.02 16.40
N SER A 260 -1.28 -18.06 16.98
CA SER A 260 -0.56 -19.12 17.67
C SER A 260 -0.27 -20.32 16.77
N SER A 261 -0.93 -20.35 15.61
CA SER A 261 -0.83 -21.43 14.62
C SER A 261 -1.06 -20.91 13.20
N THR A 262 -0.73 -21.74 12.21
CA THR A 262 -1.08 -21.44 10.80
C THR A 262 -2.59 -21.34 10.61
N ASP A 263 -3.38 -22.17 11.31
CA ASP A 263 -4.84 -22.15 11.21
C ASP A 263 -5.43 -20.80 11.67
N ASP A 264 -4.84 -20.16 12.68
CA ASP A 264 -5.24 -18.82 13.12
C ASP A 264 -5.00 -17.76 12.03
N TYR A 265 -3.91 -17.86 11.27
CA TYR A 265 -3.68 -16.99 10.10
C TYR A 265 -4.75 -17.23 9.05
N LEU A 266 -5.01 -18.47 8.69
CA LEU A 266 -5.97 -18.82 7.63
C LEU A 266 -7.38 -18.36 8.00
N GLN A 267 -7.81 -18.55 9.25
CA GLN A 267 -9.10 -18.06 9.72
C GLN A 267 -9.19 -16.53 9.69
N SER A 268 -8.14 -15.82 10.11
CA SER A 268 -8.10 -14.36 10.10
C SER A 268 -8.15 -13.82 8.67
N ILE A 269 -7.44 -14.44 7.73
CA ILE A 269 -7.46 -14.08 6.31
C ILE A 269 -8.86 -14.31 5.72
N SER A 270 -9.46 -15.45 5.98
CA SER A 270 -10.82 -15.77 5.51
C SER A 270 -11.85 -14.74 5.99
N SER A 271 -11.80 -14.42 7.29
CA SER A 271 -12.69 -13.41 7.91
C SER A 271 -12.49 -12.01 7.28
N ALA A 272 -11.25 -11.63 6.99
CA ALA A 272 -10.95 -10.34 6.37
C ALA A 272 -11.46 -10.25 4.92
N VAL A 273 -11.33 -11.33 4.15
CA VAL A 273 -11.88 -11.42 2.80
C VAL A 273 -13.41 -11.30 2.81
N GLU A 274 -14.08 -11.99 3.72
CA GLU A 274 -15.53 -11.92 3.89
C GLU A 274 -15.99 -10.51 4.26
N ALA A 275 -15.31 -9.86 5.23
CA ALA A 275 -15.59 -8.49 5.64
C ALA A 275 -15.46 -7.51 4.47
N SER A 276 -14.38 -7.61 3.72
CA SER A 276 -14.11 -6.72 2.58
C SER A 276 -15.19 -6.84 1.50
N ARG A 277 -15.62 -8.05 1.17
CA ARG A 277 -16.68 -8.28 0.21
C ARG A 277 -18.00 -7.69 0.67
N LYS A 278 -18.38 -7.95 1.90
CA LYS A 278 -19.65 -7.48 2.48
C LYS A 278 -19.71 -5.96 2.57
N ILE A 279 -18.66 -5.31 3.04
CA ILE A 279 -18.64 -3.88 3.34
C ILE A 279 -18.35 -3.07 2.08
N TYR A 280 -17.29 -3.39 1.37
CA TYR A 280 -16.79 -2.58 0.24
C TYR A 280 -17.26 -3.07 -1.13
N GLY A 281 -17.90 -4.24 -1.22
CA GLY A 281 -18.40 -4.78 -2.49
C GLY A 281 -17.28 -5.12 -3.47
N VAL A 282 -16.12 -5.50 -2.94
CA VAL A 282 -14.97 -5.98 -3.73
C VAL A 282 -15.16 -7.46 -4.03
N GLU A 283 -14.91 -7.87 -5.28
CA GLU A 283 -15.06 -9.25 -5.73
C GLU A 283 -13.92 -9.59 -6.69
N ASN A 284 -13.77 -10.84 -7.06
CA ASN A 284 -12.80 -11.29 -8.08
C ASN A 284 -13.49 -11.76 -9.34
#